data_28662e6c16dba68455b1441bfdda6f5f
#
_entry.id   28662e6c16dba68455b1441bfdda6f5f
#
_cell.length_a   1.000
_cell.length_b   1.000
_cell.length_c   1.000
_cell.angle_alpha   90.00
_cell.angle_beta   90.00
_cell.angle_gamma   90.00
#
_symmetry.space_group_name_H-M   'P 1'
#
loop_
_entity.id
_entity.type
_entity.pdbx_description
1 polymer ?
#
loop_
_entity_poly.entity_id
_entity_poly.type
_entity_poly.pdbx_seq_one_letter_code
_entity_poly.pdbx_strand_id
1 'polypeptide(L)'
;MCKICRNENLEGLEILDCDGCEFLTTIPDIKGLKKLHRYRCINLTSISNIKGLRKLNCSDCPSLTTIPNIKGLWELYCMNCPLIIDIPNIEGLKTLLCSNNLSLTTIPNIEGLTQFNCSDCPSLTTIPNIEGLRELYCSNCPLLTTIPNIKVLKILDCYDCESITFIPNIKGLEFLGCYNCLLLTNIPY
;
A
#
# COMPACT_ATOMS: atom_id res chain seq x y z
N MET A 1 -9.96 23.82 -6.37
CA MET A 1 -9.12 23.67 -7.58
C MET A 1 -7.67 23.82 -7.18
N CYS A 2 -6.83 22.82 -7.40
CA CYS A 2 -5.41 22.81 -6.99
C CYS A 2 -4.50 23.56 -7.97
N LYS A 3 -3.21 23.72 -7.62
CA LYS A 3 -2.22 24.45 -8.44
C LYS A 3 -2.11 23.90 -9.88
N ILE A 4 -2.16 22.56 -10.05
CA ILE A 4 -2.14 21.95 -11.40
C ILE A 4 -3.34 22.40 -12.21
N CYS A 5 -4.55 22.30 -11.67
CA CYS A 5 -5.78 22.65 -12.38
C CYS A 5 -5.91 24.16 -12.67
N ARG A 6 -5.20 25.00 -11.89
CA ARG A 6 -5.11 26.45 -12.14
C ARG A 6 -3.97 26.83 -13.08
N ASN A 7 -3.24 25.84 -13.57
CA ASN A 7 -2.08 26.01 -14.46
C ASN A 7 -1.00 26.95 -13.84
N GLU A 8 -0.83 26.89 -12.52
CA GLU A 8 0.20 27.65 -11.80
C GLU A 8 1.61 27.09 -12.07
N ASN A 9 2.61 27.94 -11.91
CA ASN A 9 4.00 27.50 -11.99
C ASN A 9 4.29 26.51 -10.84
N LEU A 10 4.79 25.32 -11.22
CA LEU A 10 5.15 24.23 -10.30
C LEU A 10 6.66 24.07 -10.14
N GLU A 11 7.46 24.94 -10.79
CA GLU A 11 8.91 24.88 -10.76
C GLU A 11 9.45 25.16 -9.36
N GLY A 12 10.38 24.33 -8.90
CA GLY A 12 11.01 24.46 -7.59
C GLY A 12 10.14 23.97 -6.41
N LEU A 13 8.95 23.43 -6.67
CA LEU A 13 8.15 22.85 -5.59
C LEU A 13 8.75 21.52 -5.11
N GLU A 14 9.00 21.42 -3.81
CA GLU A 14 9.38 20.16 -3.17
C GLU A 14 8.18 19.39 -2.61
N ILE A 15 7.12 20.10 -2.25
CA ILE A 15 5.87 19.53 -1.70
C ILE A 15 4.70 20.08 -2.49
N LEU A 16 3.85 19.19 -2.97
CA LEU A 16 2.61 19.55 -3.64
C LEU A 16 1.43 18.89 -2.93
N ASP A 17 0.50 19.71 -2.52
CA ASP A 17 -0.77 19.30 -1.96
C ASP A 17 -1.90 19.69 -2.92
N CYS A 18 -2.70 18.71 -3.31
CA CYS A 18 -3.88 18.92 -4.16
C CYS A 18 -5.09 18.10 -3.65
N ASP A 19 -5.18 17.92 -2.34
CA ASP A 19 -6.25 17.17 -1.69
C ASP A 19 -7.64 17.68 -2.09
N GLY A 20 -8.56 16.75 -2.31
CA GLY A 20 -9.94 17.06 -2.66
C GLY A 20 -10.14 17.75 -4.02
N CYS A 21 -9.16 17.70 -4.91
CA CYS A 21 -9.31 18.35 -6.22
C CYS A 21 -10.11 17.47 -7.20
N GLU A 22 -11.38 17.75 -7.35
CA GLU A 22 -12.30 17.03 -8.23
C GLU A 22 -12.00 17.22 -9.74
N PHE A 23 -11.29 18.27 -10.12
CA PHE A 23 -10.97 18.55 -11.52
C PHE A 23 -9.70 17.87 -12.01
N LEU A 24 -8.96 17.24 -11.10
CA LEU A 24 -7.67 16.64 -11.42
C LEU A 24 -7.85 15.22 -11.96
N THR A 25 -7.51 15.01 -13.21
CA THR A 25 -7.57 13.69 -13.86
C THR A 25 -6.21 13.01 -13.96
N THR A 26 -5.13 13.79 -14.07
CA THR A 26 -3.77 13.29 -14.24
C THR A 26 -2.77 14.16 -13.49
N ILE A 27 -1.66 13.57 -13.05
CA ILE A 27 -0.53 14.30 -12.45
C ILE A 27 0.66 14.19 -13.39
N PRO A 28 1.17 15.34 -13.90
CA PRO A 28 2.34 15.36 -14.78
C PRO A 28 3.63 15.06 -13.99
N ASP A 29 4.73 14.82 -14.70
CA ASP A 29 6.06 14.80 -14.09
C ASP A 29 6.43 16.21 -13.61
N ILE A 30 6.64 16.35 -12.30
CA ILE A 30 6.98 17.63 -11.66
C ILE A 30 8.41 17.54 -11.15
N LYS A 31 9.32 18.19 -11.88
CA LYS A 31 10.75 18.15 -11.60
C LYS A 31 11.06 18.72 -10.20
N GLY A 32 11.78 17.96 -9.40
CA GLY A 32 12.22 18.39 -8.06
C GLY A 32 11.24 18.04 -6.93
N LEU A 33 10.03 17.58 -7.25
CA LEU A 33 9.04 17.22 -6.23
C LEU A 33 9.53 16.06 -5.36
N LYS A 34 9.41 16.19 -4.04
CA LYS A 34 9.80 15.19 -3.04
C LYS A 34 8.58 14.54 -2.37
N LYS A 35 7.51 15.31 -2.15
CA LYS A 35 6.31 14.84 -1.49
C LYS A 35 5.09 15.26 -2.30
N LEU A 36 4.20 14.28 -2.54
CA LEU A 36 2.94 14.48 -3.23
C LEU A 36 1.80 13.99 -2.36
N HIS A 37 0.94 14.89 -1.93
CA HIS A 37 -0.27 14.61 -1.17
C HIS A 37 -1.50 14.72 -2.06
N ARG A 38 -2.29 13.64 -2.16
CA ARG A 38 -3.41 13.44 -3.08
C ARG A 38 -4.52 12.64 -2.43
N TYR A 39 -5.13 13.21 -1.44
CA TYR A 39 -6.25 12.58 -0.74
C TYR A 39 -7.58 13.03 -1.36
N ARG A 40 -8.48 12.08 -1.64
CA ARG A 40 -9.83 12.36 -2.20
C ARG A 40 -9.86 13.07 -3.55
N CYS A 41 -8.97 12.75 -4.47
CA CYS A 41 -9.07 13.24 -5.86
C CYS A 41 -9.90 12.24 -6.69
N ILE A 42 -11.22 12.39 -6.67
CA ILE A 42 -12.19 11.40 -7.16
C ILE A 42 -12.08 11.09 -8.65
N ASN A 43 -11.60 12.03 -9.46
CA ASN A 43 -11.45 11.89 -10.92
C ASN A 43 -10.01 11.59 -11.37
N LEU A 44 -9.08 11.38 -10.39
CA LEU A 44 -7.69 11.06 -10.73
C LEU A 44 -7.59 9.65 -11.29
N THR A 45 -7.13 9.52 -12.53
CA THR A 45 -6.97 8.23 -13.22
C THR A 45 -5.53 7.74 -13.30
N SER A 46 -4.56 8.67 -13.31
CA SER A 46 -3.15 8.33 -13.45
C SER A 46 -2.20 9.34 -12.80
N ILE A 47 -1.02 8.85 -12.44
CA ILE A 47 0.10 9.63 -11.88
C ILE A 47 1.33 9.33 -12.72
N SER A 48 2.03 10.36 -13.18
CA SER A 48 3.30 10.19 -13.91
C SER A 48 4.41 9.66 -13.00
N ASN A 49 5.43 9.07 -13.61
CA ASN A 49 6.65 8.66 -12.91
C ASN A 49 7.51 9.89 -12.54
N ILE A 50 7.26 10.46 -11.36
CA ILE A 50 7.92 11.68 -10.88
C ILE A 50 9.29 11.33 -10.30
N LYS A 51 10.33 11.67 -11.03
CA LYS A 51 11.72 11.36 -10.62
C LYS A 51 12.10 12.06 -9.32
N GLY A 52 12.58 11.26 -8.37
CA GLY A 52 13.07 11.78 -7.07
C GLY A 52 11.97 12.00 -6.03
N LEU A 53 10.73 11.63 -6.33
CA LEU A 53 9.66 11.60 -5.32
C LEU A 53 10.00 10.60 -4.21
N ARG A 54 9.78 10.99 -2.95
CA ARG A 54 10.08 10.18 -1.76
C ARG A 54 8.83 9.71 -1.04
N LYS A 55 7.77 10.49 -1.11
CA LYS A 55 6.50 10.17 -0.49
C LYS A 55 5.35 10.46 -1.46
N LEU A 56 4.51 9.44 -1.68
CA LEU A 56 3.28 9.53 -2.46
C LEU A 56 2.10 9.11 -1.57
N ASN A 57 1.16 10.01 -1.38
CA ASN A 57 -0.15 9.67 -0.84
C ASN A 57 -1.20 9.93 -1.94
N CYS A 58 -1.83 8.88 -2.42
CA CYS A 58 -2.91 8.91 -3.40
C CYS A 58 -4.15 8.15 -2.89
N SER A 59 -4.35 8.13 -1.58
CA SER A 59 -5.51 7.46 -0.96
C SER A 59 -6.83 8.13 -1.33
N ASP A 60 -7.92 7.35 -1.25
CA ASP A 60 -9.27 7.78 -1.60
C ASP A 60 -9.39 8.37 -3.03
N CYS A 61 -8.70 7.75 -3.98
CA CYS A 61 -8.76 8.08 -5.40
C CYS A 61 -9.47 6.95 -6.16
N PRO A 62 -10.81 6.90 -6.17
CA PRO A 62 -11.57 5.75 -6.66
C PRO A 62 -11.44 5.49 -8.16
N SER A 63 -11.01 6.47 -8.94
CA SER A 63 -10.77 6.33 -10.37
C SER A 63 -9.32 5.97 -10.73
N LEU A 64 -8.41 5.89 -9.73
CA LEU A 64 -7.01 5.55 -9.97
C LEU A 64 -6.85 4.07 -10.28
N THR A 65 -6.28 3.76 -11.45
CA THR A 65 -6.15 2.38 -11.92
C THR A 65 -4.75 1.80 -11.74
N THR A 66 -3.71 2.64 -11.67
CA THR A 66 -2.31 2.18 -11.60
C THR A 66 -1.45 3.07 -10.73
N ILE A 67 -0.45 2.46 -10.09
CA ILE A 67 0.62 3.16 -9.38
C ILE A 67 1.88 3.14 -10.25
N PRO A 68 2.54 4.27 -10.51
CA PRO A 68 3.78 4.30 -11.27
C PRO A 68 4.95 3.70 -10.47
N ASN A 69 5.88 3.01 -11.16
CA ASN A 69 7.11 2.51 -10.53
C ASN A 69 8.12 3.64 -10.35
N ILE A 70 7.99 4.36 -9.23
CA ILE A 70 8.85 5.52 -8.91
C ILE A 70 10.08 5.06 -8.15
N LYS A 71 11.21 4.99 -8.85
CA LYS A 71 12.50 4.58 -8.24
C LYS A 71 12.87 5.50 -7.08
N GLY A 72 13.14 4.89 -5.91
CA GLY A 72 13.54 5.60 -4.69
C GLY A 72 12.39 6.23 -3.91
N LEU A 73 11.14 5.87 -4.20
CA LEU A 73 10.01 6.19 -3.32
C LEU A 73 10.17 5.42 -2.01
N TRP A 74 9.99 6.09 -0.88
CA TRP A 74 10.13 5.50 0.45
C TRP A 74 8.79 5.16 1.10
N GLU A 75 7.78 5.98 0.84
CA GLU A 75 6.45 5.82 1.42
C GLU A 75 5.39 5.91 0.33
N LEU A 76 4.55 4.89 0.25
CA LEU A 76 3.38 4.83 -0.63
C LEU A 76 2.13 4.61 0.20
N TYR A 77 1.18 5.54 0.10
CA TYR A 77 -0.17 5.44 0.65
C TYR A 77 -1.16 5.47 -0.51
N CYS A 78 -1.87 4.38 -0.73
CA CYS A 78 -2.86 4.22 -1.81
C CYS A 78 -4.09 3.44 -1.30
N MET A 79 -4.55 3.79 -0.12
CA MET A 79 -5.73 3.19 0.50
C MET A 79 -7.01 3.64 -0.21
N ASN A 80 -8.07 2.81 -0.18
CA ASN A 80 -9.37 3.14 -0.79
C ASN A 80 -9.29 3.50 -2.29
N CYS A 81 -8.51 2.75 -3.06
CA CYS A 81 -8.39 2.89 -4.51
C CYS A 81 -8.87 1.59 -5.18
N PRO A 82 -10.18 1.34 -5.26
CA PRO A 82 -10.77 0.03 -5.57
C PRO A 82 -10.43 -0.53 -6.95
N LEU A 83 -9.95 0.29 -7.88
CA LEU A 83 -9.58 -0.12 -9.24
C LEU A 83 -8.11 -0.53 -9.39
N ILE A 84 -7.29 -0.39 -8.32
CA ILE A 84 -5.90 -0.86 -8.34
C ILE A 84 -5.90 -2.38 -8.22
N ILE A 85 -5.31 -3.06 -9.21
CA ILE A 85 -5.23 -4.52 -9.27
C ILE A 85 -3.88 -5.07 -8.81
N ASP A 86 -2.82 -4.27 -8.90
CA ASP A 86 -1.45 -4.63 -8.50
C ASP A 86 -0.65 -3.40 -8.01
N ILE A 87 0.41 -3.67 -7.29
CA ILE A 87 1.41 -2.67 -6.87
C ILE A 87 2.72 -3.00 -7.58
N PRO A 88 3.40 -2.01 -8.21
CA PRO A 88 4.68 -2.27 -8.86
C PRO A 88 5.78 -2.58 -7.83
N ASN A 89 6.81 -3.33 -8.25
CA ASN A 89 7.99 -3.58 -7.42
C ASN A 89 8.85 -2.31 -7.33
N ILE A 90 8.59 -1.48 -6.32
CA ILE A 90 9.26 -0.19 -6.11
C ILE A 90 10.51 -0.38 -5.26
N GLU A 91 11.67 -0.33 -5.91
CA GLU A 91 12.98 -0.44 -5.25
C GLU A 91 13.16 0.66 -4.18
N GLY A 92 13.43 0.25 -2.94
CA GLY A 92 13.70 1.15 -1.82
C GLY A 92 12.48 1.56 -0.99
N LEU A 93 11.28 1.06 -1.33
CA LEU A 93 10.08 1.34 -0.55
C LEU A 93 10.20 0.76 0.86
N LYS A 94 9.86 1.56 1.88
CA LYS A 94 9.92 1.18 3.30
C LYS A 94 8.54 1.03 3.93
N THR A 95 7.58 1.82 3.48
CA THR A 95 6.21 1.81 3.99
C THR A 95 5.24 1.70 2.81
N LEU A 96 4.38 0.68 2.85
CA LEU A 96 3.27 0.48 1.92
C LEU A 96 1.96 0.38 2.70
N LEU A 97 1.07 1.36 2.54
CA LEU A 97 -0.29 1.30 3.05
C LEU A 97 -1.25 1.27 1.86
N CYS A 98 -1.85 0.11 1.62
CA CYS A 98 -2.76 -0.14 0.50
C CYS A 98 -4.03 -0.87 0.95
N SER A 99 -4.51 -0.57 2.15
CA SER A 99 -5.75 -1.16 2.68
C SER A 99 -6.99 -0.72 1.89
N ASN A 100 -8.04 -1.53 1.98
CA ASN A 100 -9.33 -1.28 1.35
C ASN A 100 -9.27 -1.12 -0.19
N ASN A 101 -8.46 -1.96 -0.83
CA ASN A 101 -8.35 -2.05 -2.29
C ASN A 101 -9.05 -3.32 -2.79
N LEU A 102 -10.29 -3.16 -3.25
CA LEU A 102 -11.20 -4.29 -3.52
C LEU A 102 -10.72 -5.21 -4.66
N SER A 103 -10.00 -4.66 -5.63
CA SER A 103 -9.50 -5.40 -6.80
C SER A 103 -8.04 -5.84 -6.68
N LEU A 104 -7.36 -5.53 -5.56
CA LEU A 104 -5.95 -5.86 -5.38
C LEU A 104 -5.77 -7.38 -5.21
N THR A 105 -5.09 -8.01 -6.15
CA THR A 105 -4.92 -9.47 -6.17
C THR A 105 -3.54 -9.94 -5.75
N THR A 106 -2.51 -9.14 -6.01
CA THR A 106 -1.11 -9.51 -5.77
C THR A 106 -0.26 -8.35 -5.28
N ILE A 107 0.73 -8.67 -4.46
CA ILE A 107 1.79 -7.75 -4.02
C ILE A 107 3.14 -8.38 -4.41
N PRO A 108 4.04 -7.63 -5.05
CA PRO A 108 5.37 -8.13 -5.36
C PRO A 108 6.24 -8.24 -4.10
N ASN A 109 7.31 -9.04 -4.17
CA ASN A 109 8.32 -9.07 -3.11
C ASN A 109 9.16 -7.78 -3.15
N ILE A 110 8.73 -6.77 -2.38
CA ILE A 110 9.40 -5.45 -2.32
C ILE A 110 10.54 -5.53 -1.29
N GLU A 111 11.75 -5.65 -1.79
CA GLU A 111 12.94 -5.74 -0.93
C GLU A 111 13.11 -4.51 -0.05
N GLY A 112 13.32 -4.77 1.25
CA GLY A 112 13.55 -3.72 2.24
C GLY A 112 12.30 -3.02 2.78
N LEU A 113 11.08 -3.47 2.42
CA LEU A 113 9.85 -3.01 3.04
C LEU A 113 9.85 -3.39 4.52
N THR A 114 9.49 -2.44 5.39
CA THR A 114 9.49 -2.63 6.86
C THR A 114 8.11 -2.56 7.47
N GLN A 115 7.19 -1.83 6.85
CA GLN A 115 5.80 -1.70 7.27
C GLN A 115 4.87 -1.93 6.08
N PHE A 116 3.92 -2.85 6.25
CA PHE A 116 2.97 -3.21 5.21
C PHE A 116 1.56 -3.35 5.79
N ASN A 117 0.61 -2.60 5.20
CA ASN A 117 -0.81 -2.73 5.50
C ASN A 117 -1.60 -2.98 4.21
N CYS A 118 -2.18 -4.17 4.11
CA CYS A 118 -3.09 -4.60 3.05
C CYS A 118 -4.43 -5.10 3.62
N SER A 119 -4.83 -4.63 4.78
CA SER A 119 -6.14 -4.99 5.37
C SER A 119 -7.30 -4.61 4.44
N ASP A 120 -8.42 -5.29 4.58
CA ASP A 120 -9.62 -5.03 3.77
C ASP A 120 -9.38 -5.17 2.24
N CYS A 121 -8.55 -6.13 1.85
CA CYS A 121 -8.29 -6.45 0.43
C CYS A 121 -8.89 -7.83 0.10
N PRO A 122 -10.19 -7.91 -0.22
CA PRO A 122 -10.91 -9.19 -0.32
C PRO A 122 -10.46 -10.07 -1.49
N SER A 123 -9.81 -9.50 -2.50
CA SER A 123 -9.26 -10.25 -3.65
C SER A 123 -7.83 -10.71 -3.47
N LEU A 124 -7.16 -10.34 -2.35
CA LEU A 124 -5.76 -10.69 -2.11
C LEU A 124 -5.65 -12.15 -1.66
N THR A 125 -4.86 -12.94 -2.40
CA THR A 125 -4.73 -14.38 -2.14
C THR A 125 -3.42 -14.76 -1.44
N THR A 126 -2.37 -13.97 -1.59
CA THR A 126 -1.04 -14.27 -1.07
C THR A 126 -0.28 -13.02 -0.63
N ILE A 127 0.56 -13.18 0.39
CA ILE A 127 1.55 -12.18 0.80
C ILE A 127 2.93 -12.78 0.55
N PRO A 128 3.84 -12.08 -0.15
CA PRO A 128 5.19 -12.57 -0.40
C PRO A 128 6.02 -12.59 0.89
N ASN A 129 7.06 -13.44 0.92
CA ASN A 129 8.02 -13.47 2.02
C ASN A 129 9.00 -12.29 1.92
N ILE A 130 8.61 -11.15 2.46
CA ILE A 130 9.38 -9.90 2.40
C ILE A 130 10.42 -9.89 3.54
N GLU A 131 11.68 -10.12 3.18
CA GLU A 131 12.78 -10.04 4.15
C GLU A 131 12.89 -8.63 4.76
N GLY A 132 12.95 -8.55 6.08
CA GLY A 132 13.05 -7.28 6.79
C GLY A 132 11.72 -6.65 7.21
N LEU A 133 10.57 -7.20 6.80
CA LEU A 133 9.26 -6.71 7.23
C LEU A 133 9.09 -6.88 8.73
N ARG A 134 8.74 -5.79 9.42
CA ARG A 134 8.55 -5.74 10.88
C ARG A 134 7.09 -5.66 11.29
N GLU A 135 6.26 -5.06 10.46
CA GLU A 135 4.84 -4.85 10.74
C GLU A 135 4.02 -5.29 9.53
N LEU A 136 3.12 -6.24 9.75
CA LEU A 136 2.18 -6.75 8.76
C LEU A 136 0.76 -6.63 9.31
N TYR A 137 -0.07 -5.84 8.62
CA TYR A 137 -1.50 -5.71 8.84
C TYR A 137 -2.20 -6.22 7.59
N CYS A 138 -2.91 -7.35 7.72
CA CYS A 138 -3.60 -8.00 6.61
C CYS A 138 -4.98 -8.53 7.01
N SER A 139 -5.61 -7.86 7.95
CA SER A 139 -6.92 -8.23 8.48
C SER A 139 -8.01 -8.13 7.41
N ASN A 140 -9.08 -8.89 7.59
CA ASN A 140 -10.23 -8.86 6.68
C ASN A 140 -9.86 -9.16 5.20
N CYS A 141 -8.99 -10.16 5.00
CA CYS A 141 -8.58 -10.69 3.70
C CYS A 141 -9.06 -12.15 3.57
N PRO A 142 -10.33 -12.39 3.21
CA PRO A 142 -10.96 -13.73 3.30
C PRO A 142 -10.34 -14.78 2.36
N LEU A 143 -9.69 -14.38 1.28
CA LEU A 143 -9.02 -15.31 0.35
C LEU A 143 -7.56 -15.59 0.69
N LEU A 144 -7.01 -14.93 1.73
CA LEU A 144 -5.63 -15.16 2.16
C LEU A 144 -5.54 -16.50 2.91
N THR A 145 -4.74 -17.43 2.40
CA THR A 145 -4.68 -18.80 2.94
C THR A 145 -3.48 -19.04 3.86
N THR A 146 -2.42 -18.26 3.74
CA THR A 146 -1.18 -18.47 4.48
C THR A 146 -0.49 -17.15 4.84
N ILE A 147 0.19 -17.14 5.99
CA ILE A 147 1.12 -16.08 6.38
C ILE A 147 2.55 -16.57 6.12
N PRO A 148 3.40 -15.79 5.41
CA PRO A 148 4.79 -16.17 5.18
C PRO A 148 5.62 -16.14 6.47
N ASN A 149 6.66 -17.00 6.55
CA ASN A 149 7.55 -17.06 7.70
C ASN A 149 8.60 -15.94 7.67
N ILE A 150 8.19 -14.74 8.08
CA ILE A 150 9.04 -13.55 8.10
C ILE A 150 9.75 -13.48 9.45
N LYS A 151 11.02 -13.89 9.50
CA LYS A 151 11.80 -14.11 10.74
C LYS A 151 11.92 -12.90 11.67
N VAL A 152 11.81 -11.69 11.13
CA VAL A 152 12.01 -10.44 11.90
C VAL A 152 10.70 -9.70 12.19
N LEU A 153 9.56 -10.31 11.85
CA LEU A 153 8.25 -9.72 12.08
C LEU A 153 7.99 -9.52 13.57
N LYS A 154 7.51 -8.35 13.95
CA LYS A 154 7.19 -7.96 15.31
C LYS A 154 5.69 -7.85 15.54
N ILE A 155 4.98 -7.38 14.53
CA ILE A 155 3.54 -7.20 14.58
C ILE A 155 2.92 -7.96 13.43
N LEU A 156 1.98 -8.85 13.73
CA LEU A 156 1.10 -9.51 12.78
C LEU A 156 -0.34 -9.29 13.22
N ASP A 157 -1.10 -8.59 12.39
CA ASP A 157 -2.54 -8.42 12.56
C ASP A 157 -3.27 -8.98 11.35
N CYS A 158 -3.96 -10.11 11.54
CA CYS A 158 -4.63 -10.89 10.49
C CYS A 158 -6.02 -11.36 10.93
N TYR A 159 -6.71 -10.60 11.78
CA TYR A 159 -8.08 -10.94 12.18
C TYR A 159 -9.03 -10.98 10.98
N ASP A 160 -10.14 -11.71 11.10
CA ASP A 160 -11.15 -11.89 10.05
C ASP A 160 -10.59 -12.42 8.72
N CYS A 161 -9.50 -13.21 8.77
CA CYS A 161 -8.96 -13.93 7.62
C CYS A 161 -9.44 -15.37 7.66
N GLU A 162 -10.66 -15.61 7.16
CA GLU A 162 -11.38 -16.86 7.32
C GLU A 162 -10.67 -18.08 6.69
N SER A 163 -9.86 -17.87 5.65
CA SER A 163 -9.17 -18.95 4.91
C SER A 163 -7.77 -19.28 5.42
N ILE A 164 -7.23 -18.55 6.40
CA ILE A 164 -5.91 -18.85 6.96
C ILE A 164 -5.98 -20.16 7.76
N THR A 165 -5.18 -21.16 7.35
CA THR A 165 -5.11 -22.46 8.01
C THR A 165 -3.92 -22.61 8.93
N PHE A 166 -2.87 -21.81 8.73
CA PHE A 166 -1.62 -21.90 9.47
C PHE A 166 -0.92 -20.54 9.59
N ILE A 167 -0.44 -20.23 10.79
CA ILE A 167 0.46 -19.11 11.08
C ILE A 167 1.80 -19.72 11.54
N PRO A 168 2.93 -19.37 10.89
CA PRO A 168 4.22 -19.90 11.28
C PRO A 168 4.64 -19.41 12.66
N ASN A 169 5.45 -20.22 13.38
CA ASN A 169 6.04 -19.80 14.64
C ASN A 169 7.16 -18.77 14.37
N ILE A 170 6.81 -17.49 14.48
CA ILE A 170 7.74 -16.39 14.24
C ILE A 170 8.41 -16.00 15.54
N LYS A 171 9.67 -16.40 15.70
CA LYS A 171 10.44 -16.12 16.91
C LYS A 171 10.61 -14.61 17.13
N GLY A 172 10.14 -14.13 18.27
CA GLY A 172 10.23 -12.71 18.63
C GLY A 172 9.10 -11.85 18.10
N LEU A 173 7.99 -12.45 17.68
CA LEU A 173 6.72 -11.74 17.45
C LEU A 173 6.25 -11.13 18.79
N GLU A 174 5.89 -9.85 18.77
CA GLU A 174 5.49 -9.07 19.94
C GLU A 174 3.97 -8.88 20.01
N PHE A 175 3.31 -8.89 18.85
CA PHE A 175 1.85 -8.80 18.76
C PHE A 175 1.32 -9.76 17.69
N LEU A 176 0.27 -10.52 18.05
CA LEU A 176 -0.49 -11.38 17.14
C LEU A 176 -1.99 -11.12 17.31
N GLY A 177 -2.61 -10.51 16.30
CA GLY A 177 -4.06 -10.40 16.14
C GLY A 177 -4.54 -11.43 15.11
N CYS A 178 -5.22 -12.50 15.56
CA CYS A 178 -5.71 -13.56 14.67
C CYS A 178 -7.10 -14.07 15.08
N TYR A 179 -7.88 -13.25 15.75
CA TYR A 179 -9.25 -13.64 16.07
C TYR A 179 -10.10 -13.79 14.80
N ASN A 180 -11.11 -14.62 14.87
CA ASN A 180 -12.02 -14.93 13.77
C ASN A 180 -11.35 -15.50 12.51
N CYS A 181 -10.20 -16.17 12.65
CA CYS A 181 -9.57 -16.98 11.61
C CYS A 181 -10.14 -18.40 11.72
N LEU A 182 -11.29 -18.65 11.09
CA LEU A 182 -12.14 -19.82 11.36
C LEU A 182 -11.48 -21.16 11.02
N LEU A 183 -10.57 -21.19 10.05
CA LEU A 183 -9.85 -22.42 9.63
C LEU A 183 -8.48 -22.60 10.33
N LEU A 184 -8.11 -21.66 11.20
CA LEU A 184 -6.83 -21.75 11.91
C LEU A 184 -6.88 -22.84 12.98
N THR A 185 -6.09 -23.89 12.81
CA THR A 185 -6.10 -25.06 13.70
C THR A 185 -5.04 -24.99 14.81
N ASN A 186 -4.06 -24.11 14.67
CA ASN A 186 -2.94 -24.00 15.62
C ASN A 186 -2.40 -22.56 15.68
N ILE A 187 -2.32 -22.02 16.88
CA ILE A 187 -1.73 -20.69 17.14
C ILE A 187 -0.30 -20.90 17.62
N PRO A 188 0.71 -20.27 17.00
CA PRO A 188 2.09 -20.38 17.44
C PRO A 188 2.29 -19.76 18.84
N TYR A 189 3.12 -20.39 19.66
CA TYR A 189 3.52 -19.93 21.00
C TYR A 189 4.87 -19.24 20.96
#